data_1281bc3f0e3eb89b0d12c4fa7f3895c5
#
_entry.id   1281bc3f0e3eb89b0d12c4fa7f3895c5
#
_cell.length_a   1.000
_cell.length_b   1.000
_cell.length_c   1.000
_cell.angle_alpha   90.00
_cell.angle_beta   90.00
_cell.angle_gamma   90.00
#
_symmetry.space_group_name_H-M   'P 1'
#
loop_
_entity.id
_entity.type
_entity.pdbx_description
1 polymer ?
#
loop_
_entity_poly.entity_id
_entity_poly.type
_entity_poly.pdbx_seq_one_letter_code
_entity_poly.pdbx_strand_id
1 'polypeptide(L)'
;MAYTNDSIWKSVDWMTICIYLMLVIFGWFSVCGASYDYGEIDFFSFDTRAGKQFVWICCSLGLGFILMMLEDKLYDMFAYILYGGMMLLLLITPFLAEDTKGSYSWIKFGPVSLQPAEFAKFATALALAKFMNVYGFTMSKLKYSLPVVGMVLLPMLLIILQRETGSALVYLAFFFMLYREGMPGSILFAGICAVVYFVVGIRFGNELMADDCTSIGEFSVLLLIVILSALLVNSYCKKASVVWYIGGIGVGGTLLALLFSYYVIPFDITWFQYGLCVVLLFYLIFLSMHERMRNYFYIALFAIGSVGFLFSADYVFNNVLEPHQQIRIKVVLGMEEDLAGAGYNVNQSKIAIGSGGLWGKGFLNGTQTKLKYVPEQDTDFIFCTVGEEEGFIGSAAVLFLFTGLILRLIVVAERQHTRFARVYGYSVLSIFLFHLFINIGMVLGLTPVIGIPLPFFRYGGSSLWGFTILLFVFLRIDAGRGKR
;
A
#
# COMPACT_ATOMS: atom_id res chain seq x y z
N MET A 1 43.71 -5.68 -19.06
CA MET A 1 42.62 -4.76 -18.75
C MET A 1 42.91 -4.12 -17.40
N ALA A 2 43.25 -2.82 -17.42
CA ALA A 2 43.53 -2.08 -16.18
C ALA A 2 42.24 -2.00 -15.33
N TYR A 3 42.25 -2.63 -14.17
CA TYR A 3 41.23 -2.41 -13.15
C TYR A 3 41.35 -0.95 -12.70
N THR A 4 40.55 -0.06 -13.29
CA THR A 4 40.37 1.25 -12.74
C THR A 4 39.63 1.07 -11.41
N ASN A 5 40.39 1.27 -10.36
CA ASN A 5 39.88 1.26 -8.96
C ASN A 5 39.13 2.56 -8.75
N ASP A 6 38.07 2.81 -9.57
CA ASP A 6 37.19 3.97 -9.39
C ASP A 6 36.52 3.83 -8.04
N SER A 7 36.77 4.80 -7.20
CA SER A 7 36.21 4.81 -5.85
C SER A 7 34.68 4.71 -5.95
N ILE A 8 34.08 3.84 -5.16
CA ILE A 8 32.61 3.62 -5.07
C ILE A 8 31.88 4.97 -5.02
N TRP A 9 32.45 5.95 -4.36
CA TRP A 9 31.88 7.29 -4.16
C TRP A 9 31.66 8.09 -5.44
N LYS A 10 32.37 7.80 -6.54
CA LYS A 10 32.16 8.45 -7.86
C LYS A 10 30.94 7.92 -8.58
N SER A 11 30.53 6.68 -8.31
CA SER A 11 29.40 6.01 -8.96
C SER A 11 28.12 6.07 -8.15
N VAL A 12 28.17 6.56 -6.92
CA VAL A 12 26.99 6.72 -6.02
C VAL A 12 26.07 7.82 -6.52
N ASP A 13 24.78 7.58 -6.38
CA ASP A 13 23.74 8.57 -6.69
C ASP A 13 23.56 9.59 -5.55
N TRP A 14 24.38 10.61 -5.54
CA TRP A 14 24.40 11.67 -4.53
C TRP A 14 23.06 12.43 -4.43
N MET A 15 22.34 12.56 -5.54
CA MET A 15 21.03 13.22 -5.54
C MET A 15 20.04 12.50 -4.64
N THR A 16 19.97 11.17 -4.70
CA THR A 16 19.13 10.35 -3.80
C THR A 16 19.55 10.51 -2.34
N ILE A 17 20.86 10.54 -2.06
CA ILE A 17 21.37 10.76 -0.69
C ILE A 17 20.99 12.14 -0.18
N CYS A 18 21.11 13.20 -1.00
CA CYS A 18 20.71 14.56 -0.61
C CYS A 18 19.21 14.63 -0.28
N ILE A 19 18.35 14.02 -1.11
CA ILE A 19 16.90 13.99 -0.84
C ILE A 19 16.62 13.22 0.45
N TYR A 20 17.26 12.07 0.66
CA TYR A 20 17.14 11.28 1.89
C TYR A 20 17.51 12.13 3.12
N LEU A 21 18.67 12.81 3.08
CA LEU A 21 19.12 13.66 4.20
C LEU A 21 18.13 14.80 4.47
N MET A 22 17.63 15.46 3.43
CA MET A 22 16.61 16.51 3.60
C MET A 22 15.34 15.96 4.25
N LEU A 23 14.85 14.78 3.83
CA LEU A 23 13.68 14.15 4.42
C LEU A 23 13.90 13.74 5.88
N VAL A 24 15.08 13.19 6.21
CA VAL A 24 15.43 12.79 7.58
C VAL A 24 15.54 14.01 8.51
N ILE A 25 16.17 15.09 8.05
CA ILE A 25 16.31 16.34 8.80
C ILE A 25 14.91 16.95 9.03
N PHE A 26 14.09 17.04 7.99
CA PHE A 26 12.74 17.58 8.09
C PHE A 26 11.87 16.73 9.04
N GLY A 27 11.98 15.38 8.93
CA GLY A 27 11.32 14.46 9.83
C GLY A 27 11.74 14.65 11.30
N TRP A 28 13.03 14.93 11.56
CA TRP A 28 13.49 15.20 12.91
C TRP A 28 12.88 16.49 13.48
N PHE A 29 12.85 17.58 12.70
CA PHE A 29 12.18 18.81 13.12
C PHE A 29 10.70 18.57 13.40
N SER A 30 10.01 17.79 12.57
CA SER A 30 8.61 17.43 12.78
C SER A 30 8.40 16.62 14.07
N VAL A 31 9.32 15.70 14.41
CA VAL A 31 9.28 14.96 15.68
C VAL A 31 9.55 15.91 16.86
N CYS A 32 10.44 16.89 16.72
CA CYS A 32 10.65 17.91 17.74
C CYS A 32 9.35 18.69 18.01
N GLY A 33 8.66 19.15 16.95
CA GLY A 33 7.36 19.84 17.08
C GLY A 33 6.28 18.97 17.72
N ALA A 34 6.14 17.73 17.26
CA ALA A 34 5.13 16.81 17.76
C ALA A 34 5.34 16.37 19.22
N SER A 35 6.60 16.32 19.68
CA SER A 35 6.94 15.86 21.03
C SER A 35 7.20 16.97 22.03
N TYR A 36 7.10 18.23 21.61
CA TYR A 36 7.34 19.38 22.47
C TYR A 36 6.25 19.55 23.53
N ASP A 37 6.65 19.54 24.79
CA ASP A 37 5.81 19.93 25.93
C ASP A 37 6.25 21.33 26.42
N TYR A 38 5.32 22.14 26.94
CA TYR A 38 5.60 23.48 27.48
C TYR A 38 6.66 23.38 28.58
N GLY A 39 7.91 23.66 28.25
CA GLY A 39 9.04 23.59 29.18
C GLY A 39 10.35 23.98 28.53
N GLU A 40 11.49 23.64 29.15
CA GLU A 40 12.80 23.88 28.60
C GLU A 40 13.03 23.07 27.32
N ILE A 41 13.53 23.75 26.27
CA ILE A 41 13.79 23.14 24.96
C ILE A 41 15.16 22.45 25.02
N ASP A 42 15.17 21.17 25.40
CA ASP A 42 16.38 20.37 25.32
C ASP A 42 16.22 19.29 24.21
N PHE A 43 16.51 19.70 22.97
CA PHE A 43 16.38 18.83 21.78
C PHE A 43 17.36 17.66 21.75
N PHE A 44 18.45 17.74 22.50
CA PHE A 44 19.52 16.75 22.49
C PHE A 44 19.55 15.88 23.74
N SER A 45 18.67 16.12 24.71
CA SER A 45 18.56 15.27 25.90
C SER A 45 18.11 13.88 25.52
N PHE A 46 18.81 12.85 26.04
CA PHE A 46 18.45 11.45 25.84
C PHE A 46 17.14 11.03 26.50
N ASP A 47 16.57 11.89 27.34
CA ASP A 47 15.26 11.64 27.97
C ASP A 47 14.11 12.05 27.08
N THR A 48 14.33 13.01 26.16
CA THR A 48 13.32 13.48 25.22
C THR A 48 13.16 12.57 24.00
N ARG A 49 11.97 12.57 23.36
CA ARG A 49 11.75 11.86 22.10
C ARG A 49 12.61 12.43 20.97
N ALA A 50 12.78 13.76 20.93
CA ALA A 50 13.60 14.45 19.95
C ALA A 50 15.07 14.00 20.00
N GLY A 51 15.65 13.93 21.20
CA GLY A 51 17.04 13.48 21.41
C GLY A 51 17.21 12.00 21.08
N LYS A 52 16.28 11.13 21.49
CA LYS A 52 16.31 9.72 21.08
C LYS A 52 16.25 9.56 19.57
N GLN A 53 15.39 10.34 18.89
CA GLN A 53 15.30 10.31 17.42
C GLN A 53 16.61 10.74 16.75
N PHE A 54 17.30 11.75 17.31
CA PHE A 54 18.62 12.16 16.82
C PHE A 54 19.65 11.02 16.91
N VAL A 55 19.65 10.26 18.00
CA VAL A 55 20.52 9.06 18.14
C VAL A 55 20.17 8.02 17.07
N TRP A 56 18.87 7.75 16.85
CA TRP A 56 18.44 6.81 15.81
C TRP A 56 18.86 7.25 14.40
N ILE A 57 18.87 8.56 14.13
CA ILE A 57 19.37 9.14 12.87
C ILE A 57 20.87 8.90 12.75
N CYS A 58 21.68 9.19 13.79
CA CYS A 58 23.11 8.91 13.75
C CYS A 58 23.41 7.42 13.52
N CYS A 59 22.67 6.52 14.19
CA CYS A 59 22.77 5.09 13.96
C CYS A 59 22.36 4.68 12.53
N SER A 60 21.31 5.31 11.96
CA SER A 60 20.87 5.01 10.60
C SER A 60 21.89 5.47 9.55
N LEU A 61 22.52 6.61 9.75
CA LEU A 61 23.60 7.10 8.88
C LEU A 61 24.83 6.19 8.94
N GLY A 62 25.22 5.76 10.16
CA GLY A 62 26.28 4.78 10.37
C GLY A 62 25.96 3.44 9.67
N LEU A 63 24.73 2.96 9.82
CA LEU A 63 24.24 1.76 9.15
C LEU A 63 24.29 1.91 7.62
N GLY A 64 23.79 3.03 7.08
CA GLY A 64 23.85 3.35 5.66
C GLY A 64 25.28 3.36 5.13
N PHE A 65 26.21 3.97 5.88
CA PHE A 65 27.63 3.95 5.52
C PHE A 65 28.21 2.52 5.49
N ILE A 66 27.94 1.69 6.50
CA ILE A 66 28.37 0.29 6.53
C ILE A 66 27.83 -0.47 5.33
N LEU A 67 26.53 -0.33 5.01
CA LEU A 67 25.90 -0.98 3.85
C LEU A 67 26.57 -0.56 2.53
N MET A 68 26.98 0.70 2.41
CA MET A 68 27.71 1.18 1.23
C MET A 68 29.13 0.58 1.10
N MET A 69 29.76 0.18 2.21
CA MET A 69 31.09 -0.44 2.21
C MET A 69 31.06 -1.93 1.84
N LEU A 70 29.94 -2.62 2.06
CA LEU A 70 29.77 -4.02 1.70
C LEU A 70 29.83 -4.21 0.18
N GLU A 71 30.28 -5.39 -0.28
CA GLU A 71 30.25 -5.72 -1.70
C GLU A 71 28.82 -5.98 -2.18
N ASP A 72 28.47 -5.48 -3.38
CA ASP A 72 27.14 -5.66 -3.99
C ASP A 72 26.78 -7.14 -4.21
N LYS A 73 27.76 -8.01 -4.44
CA LYS A 73 27.58 -9.45 -4.60
C LYS A 73 27.08 -10.16 -3.33
N LEU A 74 27.38 -9.61 -2.17
CA LEU A 74 26.92 -10.17 -0.89
C LEU A 74 25.40 -10.14 -0.78
N TYR A 75 24.76 -9.07 -1.26
CA TYR A 75 23.30 -8.95 -1.22
C TYR A 75 22.63 -10.04 -2.06
N ASP A 76 23.16 -10.34 -3.25
CA ASP A 76 22.65 -11.44 -4.06
C ASP A 76 22.94 -12.80 -3.39
N MET A 77 24.16 -13.02 -2.91
CA MET A 77 24.55 -14.30 -2.30
C MET A 77 23.68 -14.65 -1.07
N PHE A 78 23.48 -13.70 -0.17
CA PHE A 78 22.77 -13.91 1.10
C PHE A 78 21.24 -13.68 1.02
N ALA A 79 20.68 -13.33 -0.14
CA ALA A 79 19.27 -12.97 -0.27
C ALA A 79 18.30 -14.01 0.31
N TYR A 80 18.48 -15.30 0.01
CA TYR A 80 17.61 -16.37 0.54
C TYR A 80 17.86 -16.66 2.02
N ILE A 81 19.11 -16.52 2.49
CA ILE A 81 19.46 -16.72 3.90
C ILE A 81 18.81 -15.61 4.74
N LEU A 82 18.89 -14.35 4.28
CA LEU A 82 18.24 -13.22 4.91
C LEU A 82 16.72 -13.39 4.92
N TYR A 83 16.13 -13.83 3.80
CA TYR A 83 14.70 -14.08 3.73
C TYR A 83 14.27 -15.19 4.70
N GLY A 84 14.94 -16.33 4.69
CA GLY A 84 14.63 -17.46 5.60
C GLY A 84 14.79 -17.07 7.06
N GLY A 85 15.87 -16.36 7.41
CA GLY A 85 16.11 -15.83 8.76
C GLY A 85 15.01 -14.87 9.21
N MET A 86 14.57 -13.97 8.32
CA MET A 86 13.47 -13.05 8.64
C MET A 86 12.12 -13.76 8.75
N MET A 87 11.85 -14.80 7.93
CA MET A 87 10.64 -15.61 8.08
C MET A 87 10.62 -16.35 9.42
N LEU A 88 11.76 -16.91 9.82
CA LEU A 88 11.91 -17.55 11.13
C LEU A 88 11.69 -16.53 12.24
N LEU A 89 12.29 -15.34 12.15
CA LEU A 89 12.12 -14.28 13.14
C LEU A 89 10.65 -13.83 13.23
N LEU A 90 9.96 -13.64 12.11
CA LEU A 90 8.52 -13.31 12.10
C LEU A 90 7.68 -14.41 12.75
N LEU A 91 8.02 -15.67 12.52
CA LEU A 91 7.30 -16.80 13.13
C LEU A 91 7.48 -16.84 14.66
N ILE A 92 8.67 -16.50 15.15
CA ILE A 92 9.01 -16.51 16.59
C ILE A 92 8.51 -15.23 17.29
N THR A 93 8.35 -14.13 16.58
CA THR A 93 7.99 -12.82 17.15
C THR A 93 6.77 -12.88 18.08
N PRO A 94 5.64 -13.53 17.76
CA PRO A 94 4.47 -13.58 18.66
C PRO A 94 4.76 -14.18 20.04
N PHE A 95 5.78 -15.04 20.14
CA PHE A 95 6.19 -15.69 21.39
C PHE A 95 7.17 -14.85 22.22
N LEU A 96 7.88 -13.91 21.57
CA LEU A 96 8.86 -13.04 22.22
C LEU A 96 8.32 -11.61 22.45
N ALA A 97 7.29 -11.22 21.72
CA ALA A 97 6.74 -9.87 21.77
C ALA A 97 5.79 -9.72 22.97
N GLU A 98 5.83 -8.56 23.59
CA GLU A 98 4.82 -8.15 24.55
C GLU A 98 3.61 -7.56 23.82
N ASP A 99 2.43 -7.68 24.41
CA ASP A 99 1.22 -7.03 23.92
C ASP A 99 1.41 -5.51 23.88
N THR A 100 1.35 -4.96 22.67
CA THR A 100 1.42 -3.52 22.46
C THR A 100 0.17 -3.09 21.68
N LYS A 101 -0.81 -2.55 22.38
CA LYS A 101 -2.10 -2.11 21.79
C LYS A 101 -2.84 -3.22 21.00
N GLY A 102 -2.78 -4.45 21.49
CA GLY A 102 -3.41 -5.62 20.86
C GLY A 102 -2.59 -6.30 19.76
N SER A 103 -1.34 -5.86 19.52
CA SER A 103 -0.41 -6.43 18.54
C SER A 103 0.79 -7.08 19.24
N TYR A 104 1.23 -8.24 18.73
CA TYR A 104 2.40 -8.99 19.20
C TYR A 104 3.56 -8.89 18.19
N SER A 105 3.88 -7.66 17.74
CA SER A 105 4.83 -7.39 16.65
C SER A 105 6.12 -6.70 17.09
N TRP A 106 6.23 -6.29 18.38
CA TRP A 106 7.34 -5.51 18.90
C TRP A 106 8.18 -6.31 19.87
N ILE A 107 9.44 -6.56 19.51
CA ILE A 107 10.43 -7.19 20.41
C ILE A 107 11.16 -6.08 21.14
N LYS A 108 11.12 -6.08 22.47
CA LYS A 108 11.78 -5.09 23.30
C LYS A 108 13.15 -5.60 23.77
N PHE A 109 14.20 -4.83 23.50
CA PHE A 109 15.56 -5.04 23.99
C PHE A 109 15.96 -3.85 24.87
N GLY A 110 15.54 -3.85 26.13
CA GLY A 110 15.74 -2.70 27.02
C GLY A 110 15.06 -1.43 26.48
N PRO A 111 15.83 -0.34 26.21
CA PRO A 111 15.26 0.92 25.72
C PRO A 111 14.92 0.89 24.22
N VAL A 112 15.31 -0.16 23.49
CA VAL A 112 15.12 -0.29 22.05
C VAL A 112 13.99 -1.25 21.77
N SER A 113 13.02 -0.83 20.96
CA SER A 113 11.98 -1.70 20.42
C SER A 113 12.23 -1.94 18.95
N LEU A 114 12.21 -3.21 18.54
CA LEU A 114 12.44 -3.63 17.16
C LEU A 114 11.18 -4.28 16.61
N GLN A 115 10.75 -3.84 15.41
CA GLN A 115 9.64 -4.43 14.70
C GLN A 115 10.18 -5.26 13.51
N PRO A 116 10.21 -6.60 13.59
CA PRO A 116 10.77 -7.45 12.54
C PRO A 116 10.12 -7.27 11.18
N ALA A 117 8.83 -6.91 11.13
CA ALA A 117 8.11 -6.65 9.89
C ALA A 117 8.76 -5.55 9.02
N GLU A 118 9.39 -4.53 9.65
CA GLU A 118 10.11 -3.47 8.94
C GLU A 118 11.31 -4.01 8.15
N PHE A 119 12.04 -4.96 8.74
CA PHE A 119 13.21 -5.59 8.12
C PHE A 119 12.82 -6.70 7.14
N ALA A 120 11.70 -7.37 7.36
CA ALA A 120 11.24 -8.42 6.45
C ALA A 120 10.93 -7.89 5.04
N LYS A 121 10.54 -6.62 4.90
CA LYS A 121 10.28 -5.98 3.59
C LYS A 121 11.52 -6.00 2.70
N PHE A 122 12.69 -5.61 3.24
CA PHE A 122 13.92 -5.60 2.46
C PHE A 122 14.39 -7.02 2.11
N ALA A 123 14.27 -7.97 3.04
CA ALA A 123 14.66 -9.36 2.80
C ALA A 123 13.77 -10.01 1.71
N THR A 124 12.46 -9.71 1.74
CA THR A 124 11.53 -10.13 0.68
C THR A 124 11.89 -9.52 -0.67
N ALA A 125 12.22 -8.22 -0.72
CA ALA A 125 12.65 -7.55 -1.93
C ALA A 125 13.92 -8.19 -2.54
N LEU A 126 14.90 -8.53 -1.69
CA LEU A 126 16.12 -9.23 -2.13
C LEU A 126 15.82 -10.64 -2.64
N ALA A 127 15.02 -11.42 -1.94
CA ALA A 127 14.66 -12.79 -2.34
C ALA A 127 13.90 -12.80 -3.68
N LEU A 128 12.95 -11.89 -3.87
CA LEU A 128 12.24 -11.71 -5.14
C LEU A 128 13.20 -11.32 -6.26
N ALA A 129 14.10 -10.35 -6.01
CA ALA A 129 15.08 -9.92 -6.98
C ALA A 129 15.98 -11.09 -7.43
N LYS A 130 16.45 -11.91 -6.48
CA LYS A 130 17.27 -13.10 -6.79
C LYS A 130 16.48 -14.16 -7.56
N PHE A 131 15.26 -14.47 -7.13
CA PHE A 131 14.43 -15.47 -7.79
C PHE A 131 14.06 -15.07 -9.22
N MET A 132 13.72 -13.81 -9.44
CA MET A 132 13.33 -13.29 -10.74
C MET A 132 14.53 -13.07 -11.69
N ASN A 133 15.76 -13.12 -11.18
CA ASN A 133 16.99 -13.01 -11.96
C ASN A 133 17.38 -14.32 -12.68
N VAL A 134 16.62 -15.41 -12.48
CA VAL A 134 16.87 -16.69 -13.12
C VAL A 134 16.67 -16.58 -14.64
N TYR A 135 17.57 -17.19 -15.42
CA TYR A 135 17.47 -17.22 -16.88
C TYR A 135 16.15 -17.82 -17.36
N GLY A 136 15.51 -17.16 -18.32
CA GLY A 136 14.22 -17.61 -18.87
C GLY A 136 13.00 -17.40 -17.94
N PHE A 137 13.15 -16.61 -16.87
CA PHE A 137 12.05 -16.26 -16.00
C PHE A 137 10.95 -15.49 -16.75
N THR A 138 9.70 -15.95 -16.62
CA THR A 138 8.51 -15.27 -17.16
C THR A 138 7.36 -15.42 -16.18
N MET A 139 6.69 -14.31 -15.82
CA MET A 139 5.54 -14.32 -14.91
C MET A 139 4.33 -15.10 -15.45
N SER A 140 4.23 -15.30 -16.75
CA SER A 140 3.11 -16.03 -17.37
C SER A 140 3.12 -17.55 -17.10
N LYS A 141 4.23 -18.12 -16.62
CA LYS A 141 4.33 -19.54 -16.30
C LYS A 141 4.09 -19.78 -14.82
N LEU A 142 3.12 -20.63 -14.47
CA LEU A 142 2.78 -20.98 -13.08
C LEU A 142 3.98 -21.43 -12.25
N LYS A 143 4.95 -22.12 -12.87
CA LYS A 143 6.20 -22.55 -12.22
C LYS A 143 6.97 -21.38 -11.59
N TYR A 144 6.88 -20.19 -12.18
CA TYR A 144 7.58 -19.00 -11.70
C TYR A 144 6.66 -18.06 -10.91
N SER A 145 5.40 -17.91 -11.32
CA SER A 145 4.47 -17.01 -10.64
C SER A 145 4.07 -17.51 -9.26
N LEU A 146 3.88 -18.83 -9.07
CA LEU A 146 3.47 -19.39 -7.80
C LEU A 146 4.49 -19.18 -6.67
N PRO A 147 5.82 -19.46 -6.85
CA PRO A 147 6.83 -19.13 -5.85
C PRO A 147 6.93 -17.62 -5.56
N VAL A 148 6.80 -16.76 -6.57
CA VAL A 148 6.83 -15.30 -6.39
C VAL A 148 5.68 -14.84 -5.50
N VAL A 149 4.46 -15.31 -5.79
CA VAL A 149 3.29 -15.02 -4.96
C VAL A 149 3.48 -15.58 -3.55
N GLY A 150 4.01 -16.81 -3.41
CA GLY A 150 4.31 -17.42 -2.11
C GLY A 150 5.32 -16.61 -1.30
N MET A 151 6.38 -16.06 -1.93
CA MET A 151 7.37 -15.20 -1.27
C MET A 151 6.78 -13.88 -0.77
N VAL A 152 5.73 -13.37 -1.39
CA VAL A 152 5.02 -12.16 -0.93
C VAL A 152 3.98 -12.48 0.13
N LEU A 153 3.20 -13.56 -0.07
CA LEU A 153 2.12 -13.93 0.84
C LEU A 153 2.62 -14.51 2.17
N LEU A 154 3.74 -15.24 2.18
CA LEU A 154 4.25 -15.87 3.40
C LEU A 154 4.53 -14.85 4.51
N PRO A 155 5.36 -13.80 4.30
CA PRO A 155 5.58 -12.77 5.33
C PRO A 155 4.28 -12.03 5.67
N MET A 156 3.42 -11.75 4.68
CA MET A 156 2.14 -11.10 4.91
C MET A 156 1.26 -11.91 5.89
N LEU A 157 1.15 -13.23 5.69
CA LEU A 157 0.40 -14.11 6.59
C LEU A 157 1.02 -14.18 7.99
N LEU A 158 2.35 -14.28 8.08
CA LEU A 158 3.03 -14.29 9.39
C LEU A 158 2.81 -12.98 10.17
N ILE A 159 2.76 -11.83 9.49
CA ILE A 159 2.49 -10.53 10.11
C ILE A 159 1.02 -10.43 10.53
N ILE A 160 0.08 -10.95 9.74
CA ILE A 160 -1.35 -10.99 10.12
C ILE A 160 -1.54 -11.84 11.39
N LEU A 161 -0.82 -12.94 11.54
CA LEU A 161 -0.84 -13.76 12.77
C LEU A 161 -0.36 -13.00 14.00
N GLN A 162 0.47 -11.95 13.82
CA GLN A 162 0.90 -11.03 14.89
C GLN A 162 -0.15 -9.94 15.20
N ARG A 163 -1.32 -9.98 14.54
CA ARG A 163 -2.38 -8.93 14.60
C ARG A 163 -1.91 -7.55 14.12
N GLU A 164 -0.94 -7.52 13.20
CA GLU A 164 -0.36 -6.29 12.65
C GLU A 164 -0.80 -6.11 11.19
N THR A 165 -2.05 -5.71 10.98
CA THR A 165 -2.63 -5.59 9.63
C THR A 165 -2.00 -4.49 8.79
N GLY A 166 -1.55 -3.39 9.41
CA GLY A 166 -0.92 -2.27 8.72
C GLY A 166 0.35 -2.67 7.98
N SER A 167 1.28 -3.29 8.69
CA SER A 167 2.54 -3.77 8.10
C SER A 167 2.33 -4.87 7.05
N ALA A 168 1.29 -5.71 7.23
CA ALA A 168 0.94 -6.75 6.25
C ALA A 168 0.45 -6.14 4.92
N LEU A 169 -0.36 -5.08 4.96
CA LEU A 169 -0.86 -4.41 3.74
C LEU A 169 0.24 -3.80 2.88
N VAL A 170 1.38 -3.44 3.47
CA VAL A 170 2.53 -2.92 2.71
C VAL A 170 3.04 -3.92 1.67
N TYR A 171 2.86 -5.23 1.90
CA TYR A 171 3.25 -6.25 0.91
C TYR A 171 2.45 -6.18 -0.39
N LEU A 172 1.28 -5.55 -0.40
CA LEU A 172 0.55 -5.24 -1.63
C LEU A 172 1.33 -4.28 -2.54
N ALA A 173 2.26 -3.50 -1.99
CA ALA A 173 3.14 -2.66 -2.79
C ALA A 173 3.93 -3.45 -3.85
N PHE A 174 4.33 -4.69 -3.56
CA PHE A 174 5.05 -5.53 -4.52
C PHE A 174 4.27 -5.75 -5.82
N PHE A 175 2.96 -5.54 -5.81
CA PHE A 175 2.12 -5.62 -7.00
C PHE A 175 2.57 -4.67 -8.12
N PHE A 176 3.02 -3.46 -7.78
CA PHE A 176 3.55 -2.50 -8.75
C PHE A 176 4.84 -3.01 -9.39
N MET A 177 5.75 -3.57 -8.59
CA MET A 177 6.98 -4.20 -9.08
C MET A 177 6.68 -5.40 -9.98
N LEU A 178 5.74 -6.27 -9.58
CA LEU A 178 5.34 -7.44 -10.35
C LEU A 178 4.71 -7.06 -11.69
N TYR A 179 3.89 -6.01 -11.71
CA TYR A 179 3.31 -5.47 -12.94
C TYR A 179 4.41 -4.97 -13.89
N ARG A 180 5.39 -4.24 -13.38
CA ARG A 180 6.55 -3.77 -14.19
C ARG A 180 7.36 -4.93 -14.76
N GLU A 181 7.49 -6.05 -14.05
CA GLU A 181 8.26 -7.24 -14.49
C GLU A 181 7.45 -8.24 -15.32
N GLY A 182 6.29 -7.85 -15.79
CA GLY A 182 5.52 -8.60 -16.79
C GLY A 182 4.37 -9.44 -16.23
N MET A 183 3.85 -9.09 -15.05
CA MET A 183 2.57 -9.63 -14.60
C MET A 183 1.47 -9.18 -15.56
N PRO A 184 0.53 -10.06 -15.95
CA PRO A 184 -0.56 -9.69 -16.83
C PRO A 184 -1.38 -8.53 -16.27
N GLY A 185 -1.62 -7.51 -17.10
CA GLY A 185 -2.44 -6.33 -16.71
C GLY A 185 -3.86 -6.67 -16.31
N SER A 186 -4.39 -7.83 -16.73
CA SER A 186 -5.69 -8.36 -16.28
C SER A 186 -5.77 -8.57 -14.77
N ILE A 187 -4.67 -8.95 -14.11
CA ILE A 187 -4.64 -9.13 -12.65
C ILE A 187 -4.72 -7.75 -11.96
N LEU A 188 -3.98 -6.76 -12.46
CA LEU A 188 -4.07 -5.38 -11.96
C LEU A 188 -5.49 -4.82 -12.15
N PHE A 189 -6.06 -5.03 -13.33
CA PHE A 189 -7.43 -4.62 -13.64
C PHE A 189 -8.44 -5.28 -12.68
N ALA A 190 -8.34 -6.59 -12.46
CA ALA A 190 -9.21 -7.31 -11.51
C ALA A 190 -9.05 -6.77 -10.08
N GLY A 191 -7.82 -6.44 -9.65
CA GLY A 191 -7.57 -5.83 -8.35
C GLY A 191 -8.22 -4.46 -8.18
N ILE A 192 -8.14 -3.60 -9.21
CA ILE A 192 -8.82 -2.30 -9.22
C ILE A 192 -10.34 -2.48 -9.17
N CYS A 193 -10.89 -3.40 -9.97
CA CYS A 193 -12.32 -3.72 -9.93
C CYS A 193 -12.75 -4.21 -8.55
N ALA A 194 -11.98 -5.07 -7.90
CA ALA A 194 -12.27 -5.56 -6.56
C ALA A 194 -12.36 -4.41 -5.54
N VAL A 195 -11.43 -3.44 -5.59
CA VAL A 195 -11.48 -2.25 -4.73
C VAL A 195 -12.75 -1.43 -5.00
N VAL A 196 -13.09 -1.20 -6.27
CA VAL A 196 -14.32 -0.46 -6.65
C VAL A 196 -15.57 -1.20 -6.17
N TYR A 197 -15.65 -2.52 -6.37
CA TYR A 197 -16.78 -3.32 -5.91
C TYR A 197 -16.93 -3.30 -4.40
N PHE A 198 -15.81 -3.39 -3.67
CA PHE A 198 -15.82 -3.30 -2.22
C PHE A 198 -16.33 -1.94 -1.74
N VAL A 199 -15.78 -0.85 -2.29
CA VAL A 199 -16.16 0.52 -1.90
C VAL A 199 -17.62 0.80 -2.22
N VAL A 200 -18.08 0.50 -3.44
CA VAL A 200 -19.47 0.75 -3.86
C VAL A 200 -20.43 -0.19 -3.13
N GLY A 201 -20.10 -1.47 -3.01
CA GLY A 201 -20.93 -2.47 -2.33
C GLY A 201 -21.16 -2.12 -0.87
N ILE A 202 -20.10 -1.76 -0.13
CA ILE A 202 -20.22 -1.42 1.30
C ILE A 202 -20.85 -0.03 1.48
N ARG A 203 -20.41 0.99 0.72
CA ARG A 203 -20.90 2.37 0.91
C ARG A 203 -22.40 2.50 0.68
N PHE A 204 -22.91 1.86 -0.36
CA PHE A 204 -24.30 1.95 -0.79
C PHE A 204 -25.11 0.69 -0.52
N GLY A 205 -24.53 -0.31 0.19
CA GLY A 205 -25.18 -1.59 0.45
C GLY A 205 -26.46 -1.48 1.27
N ASN A 206 -26.49 -0.55 2.22
CA ASN A 206 -27.65 -0.31 3.10
C ASN A 206 -28.63 0.76 2.54
N GLU A 207 -28.29 1.42 1.45
CA GLU A 207 -29.16 2.40 0.81
C GLU A 207 -30.08 1.68 -0.18
N LEU A 208 -31.39 1.85 -0.02
CA LEU A 208 -32.39 1.28 -0.92
C LEU A 208 -32.74 2.26 -2.06
N MET A 209 -33.06 1.69 -3.21
CA MET A 209 -33.59 2.47 -4.34
C MET A 209 -35.01 2.95 -4.05
N ALA A 210 -35.58 3.74 -4.97
CA ALA A 210 -36.93 4.27 -4.86
C ALA A 210 -38.06 3.20 -4.86
N ASP A 211 -37.72 1.94 -5.08
CA ASP A 211 -38.60 0.78 -4.96
C ASP A 211 -38.65 0.17 -3.56
N ASP A 212 -37.86 0.69 -2.61
CA ASP A 212 -37.71 0.23 -1.24
C ASP A 212 -37.32 -1.26 -1.07
N CYS A 213 -36.90 -1.92 -2.15
CA CYS A 213 -36.57 -3.34 -2.16
C CYS A 213 -35.14 -3.63 -2.62
N THR A 214 -34.60 -2.80 -3.52
CA THR A 214 -33.31 -3.04 -4.19
C THR A 214 -32.19 -2.26 -3.52
N SER A 215 -31.09 -2.93 -3.13
CA SER A 215 -29.86 -2.26 -2.65
C SER A 215 -29.15 -1.53 -3.78
N ILE A 216 -28.86 -0.24 -3.60
CA ILE A 216 -28.12 0.59 -4.57
C ILE A 216 -26.72 0.04 -4.77
N GLY A 217 -26.06 -0.45 -3.72
CA GLY A 217 -24.71 -0.98 -3.77
C GLY A 217 -24.63 -2.24 -4.64
N GLU A 218 -25.44 -3.25 -4.35
CA GLU A 218 -25.45 -4.49 -5.11
C GLU A 218 -25.86 -4.27 -6.56
N PHE A 219 -26.93 -3.49 -6.79
CA PHE A 219 -27.40 -3.13 -8.13
C PHE A 219 -26.29 -2.49 -8.96
N SER A 220 -25.60 -1.50 -8.40
CA SER A 220 -24.54 -0.76 -9.10
C SER A 220 -23.34 -1.65 -9.44
N VAL A 221 -22.92 -2.53 -8.52
CA VAL A 221 -21.80 -3.46 -8.76
C VAL A 221 -22.17 -4.49 -9.83
N LEU A 222 -23.35 -5.10 -9.75
CA LEU A 222 -23.81 -6.08 -10.75
C LEU A 222 -23.91 -5.45 -12.15
N LEU A 223 -24.45 -4.24 -12.24
CA LEU A 223 -24.51 -3.49 -13.50
C LEU A 223 -23.09 -3.20 -14.03
N LEU A 224 -22.18 -2.81 -13.15
CA LEU A 224 -20.78 -2.56 -13.51
C LEU A 224 -20.08 -3.83 -14.03
N ILE A 225 -20.33 -5.00 -13.42
CA ILE A 225 -19.80 -6.29 -13.88
C ILE A 225 -20.25 -6.58 -15.33
N VAL A 226 -21.52 -6.35 -15.64
CA VAL A 226 -22.05 -6.55 -17.01
C VAL A 226 -21.38 -5.58 -18.01
N ILE A 227 -21.29 -4.29 -17.64
CA ILE A 227 -20.65 -3.27 -18.49
C ILE A 227 -19.16 -3.61 -18.73
N LEU A 228 -18.42 -3.94 -17.67
CA LEU A 228 -17.01 -4.29 -17.77
C LEU A 228 -16.80 -5.56 -18.61
N SER A 229 -17.69 -6.56 -18.46
CA SER A 229 -17.64 -7.77 -19.29
C SER A 229 -17.85 -7.45 -20.78
N ALA A 230 -18.78 -6.55 -21.11
CA ALA A 230 -18.98 -6.08 -22.47
C ALA A 230 -17.74 -5.33 -23.02
N LEU A 231 -17.15 -4.45 -22.21
CA LEU A 231 -15.94 -3.72 -22.57
C LEU A 231 -14.73 -4.65 -22.80
N LEU A 232 -14.59 -5.69 -21.96
CA LEU A 232 -13.54 -6.70 -22.11
C LEU A 232 -13.72 -7.51 -23.39
N VAL A 233 -14.97 -7.88 -23.74
CA VAL A 233 -15.27 -8.53 -25.03
C VAL A 233 -14.90 -7.62 -26.20
N ASN A 234 -15.22 -6.34 -26.12
CA ASN A 234 -14.84 -5.38 -27.15
C ASN A 234 -13.32 -5.30 -27.33
N SER A 235 -12.59 -5.21 -26.22
CA SER A 235 -11.13 -5.02 -26.23
C SER A 235 -10.37 -6.26 -26.69
N TYR A 236 -10.76 -7.44 -26.22
CA TYR A 236 -10.00 -8.67 -26.43
C TYR A 236 -10.54 -9.57 -27.54
N CYS A 237 -11.86 -9.55 -27.81
CA CYS A 237 -12.49 -10.39 -28.84
C CYS A 237 -12.84 -9.58 -30.11
N LYS A 238 -12.93 -8.26 -30.01
CA LYS A 238 -13.23 -7.33 -31.12
C LYS A 238 -14.51 -7.68 -31.89
N LYS A 239 -15.53 -8.23 -31.24
CA LYS A 239 -16.81 -8.65 -31.79
C LYS A 239 -17.92 -7.69 -31.34
N ALA A 240 -18.19 -6.66 -32.14
CA ALA A 240 -19.21 -5.65 -31.84
C ALA A 240 -20.63 -6.25 -31.66
N SER A 241 -21.00 -7.29 -32.41
CA SER A 241 -22.30 -7.96 -32.25
C SER A 241 -22.50 -8.53 -30.86
N VAL A 242 -21.46 -9.22 -30.30
CA VAL A 242 -21.52 -9.80 -28.96
C VAL A 242 -21.60 -8.70 -27.89
N VAL A 243 -20.87 -7.59 -28.09
CA VAL A 243 -20.93 -6.42 -27.18
C VAL A 243 -22.34 -5.83 -27.14
N TRP A 244 -23.00 -5.69 -28.31
CA TRP A 244 -24.37 -5.21 -28.37
C TRP A 244 -25.39 -6.18 -27.73
N TYR A 245 -25.19 -7.49 -27.85
CA TYR A 245 -26.03 -8.46 -27.14
C TYR A 245 -25.84 -8.38 -25.61
N ILE A 246 -24.60 -8.35 -25.12
CA ILE A 246 -24.32 -8.23 -23.68
C ILE A 246 -24.82 -6.88 -23.15
N GLY A 247 -24.47 -5.78 -23.81
CA GLY A 247 -24.89 -4.44 -23.42
C GLY A 247 -26.40 -4.22 -23.54
N GLY A 248 -26.99 -4.62 -24.65
CA GLY A 248 -28.43 -4.44 -24.90
C GLY A 248 -29.31 -5.27 -23.98
N ILE A 249 -29.01 -6.56 -23.82
CA ILE A 249 -29.78 -7.45 -22.94
C ILE A 249 -29.40 -7.17 -21.44
N GLY A 250 -28.13 -7.01 -21.16
CA GLY A 250 -27.66 -6.79 -19.79
C GLY A 250 -28.10 -5.42 -19.25
N VAL A 251 -27.66 -4.34 -19.87
CA VAL A 251 -28.01 -2.98 -19.42
C VAL A 251 -29.47 -2.64 -19.74
N GLY A 252 -29.94 -2.97 -20.93
CA GLY A 252 -31.35 -2.72 -21.34
C GLY A 252 -32.32 -3.53 -20.47
N GLY A 253 -32.02 -4.80 -20.22
CA GLY A 253 -32.82 -5.66 -19.34
C GLY A 253 -32.90 -5.15 -17.92
N THR A 254 -31.76 -4.70 -17.32
CA THR A 254 -31.74 -4.12 -15.98
C THR A 254 -32.52 -2.81 -15.92
N LEU A 255 -32.44 -1.95 -16.95
CA LEU A 255 -33.23 -0.72 -17.02
C LEU A 255 -34.72 -0.99 -17.14
N LEU A 256 -35.12 -1.99 -17.95
CA LEU A 256 -36.51 -2.40 -18.05
C LEU A 256 -37.03 -3.00 -16.72
N ALA A 257 -36.24 -3.82 -16.05
CA ALA A 257 -36.58 -4.35 -14.72
C ALA A 257 -36.74 -3.24 -13.70
N LEU A 258 -35.89 -2.21 -13.74
CA LEU A 258 -35.98 -1.04 -12.87
C LEU A 258 -37.26 -0.26 -13.14
N LEU A 259 -37.60 0.00 -14.39
CA LEU A 259 -38.85 0.68 -14.74
C LEU A 259 -40.06 -0.15 -14.31
N PHE A 260 -40.03 -1.47 -14.47
CA PHE A 260 -41.11 -2.36 -14.05
C PHE A 260 -41.28 -2.39 -12.52
N SER A 261 -40.17 -2.49 -11.79
CA SER A 261 -40.19 -2.44 -10.31
C SER A 261 -40.74 -1.13 -9.78
N TYR A 262 -40.39 -0.01 -10.43
CA TYR A 262 -40.83 1.32 -10.00
C TYR A 262 -42.31 1.62 -10.31
N TYR A 263 -42.81 1.19 -11.49
CA TYR A 263 -44.15 1.58 -11.97
C TYR A 263 -45.24 0.50 -11.84
N VAL A 264 -44.86 -0.78 -11.71
CA VAL A 264 -45.85 -1.88 -11.79
C VAL A 264 -45.91 -2.65 -10.46
N ILE A 265 -44.83 -3.34 -10.07
CA ILE A 265 -44.78 -4.15 -8.85
C ILE A 265 -43.37 -4.03 -8.28
N PRO A 266 -43.20 -3.52 -7.03
CA PRO A 266 -41.92 -3.46 -6.41
C PRO A 266 -41.36 -4.88 -6.15
N PHE A 267 -40.15 -5.15 -6.64
CA PHE A 267 -39.41 -6.39 -6.37
C PHE A 267 -37.92 -6.08 -6.37
N ASP A 268 -37.15 -6.91 -5.68
CA ASP A 268 -35.70 -6.77 -5.63
C ASP A 268 -35.06 -7.12 -7.00
N ILE A 269 -34.58 -6.09 -7.70
CA ILE A 269 -34.00 -6.20 -9.04
C ILE A 269 -32.66 -6.96 -9.02
N THR A 270 -31.97 -7.03 -7.88
CA THR A 270 -30.69 -7.75 -7.79
C THR A 270 -30.81 -9.20 -8.17
N TRP A 271 -31.92 -9.88 -7.82
CA TRP A 271 -32.19 -11.24 -8.24
C TRP A 271 -32.27 -11.41 -9.77
N PHE A 272 -32.90 -10.46 -10.44
CA PHE A 272 -32.93 -10.43 -11.91
C PHE A 272 -31.53 -10.25 -12.49
N GLN A 273 -30.71 -9.34 -11.91
CA GLN A 273 -29.33 -9.12 -12.33
C GLN A 273 -28.44 -10.34 -12.10
N TYR A 274 -28.61 -11.06 -10.99
CA TYR A 274 -27.92 -12.36 -10.78
C TYR A 274 -28.29 -13.35 -11.86
N GLY A 275 -29.57 -13.44 -12.22
CA GLY A 275 -30.03 -14.24 -13.35
C GLY A 275 -29.36 -13.85 -14.68
N LEU A 276 -29.25 -12.52 -14.95
CA LEU A 276 -28.53 -12.02 -16.13
C LEU A 276 -27.04 -12.39 -16.10
N CYS A 277 -26.38 -12.30 -14.94
CA CYS A 277 -24.98 -12.71 -14.80
C CYS A 277 -24.79 -14.22 -15.09
N VAL A 278 -25.71 -15.05 -14.64
CA VAL A 278 -25.70 -16.49 -14.96
C VAL A 278 -25.88 -16.73 -16.45
N VAL A 279 -26.84 -16.05 -17.11
CA VAL A 279 -27.02 -16.14 -18.56
C VAL A 279 -25.79 -15.65 -19.31
N LEU A 280 -25.20 -14.52 -18.89
CA LEU A 280 -23.96 -14.00 -19.44
C LEU A 280 -22.81 -15.00 -19.35
N LEU A 281 -22.67 -15.67 -18.20
CA LEU A 281 -21.66 -16.70 -17.96
C LEU A 281 -21.81 -17.85 -18.97
N PHE A 282 -23.01 -18.42 -19.07
CA PHE A 282 -23.27 -19.52 -20.01
C PHE A 282 -23.07 -19.11 -21.46
N TYR A 283 -23.49 -17.89 -21.82
CA TYR A 283 -23.29 -17.33 -23.14
C TYR A 283 -21.81 -17.18 -23.51
N LEU A 284 -20.99 -16.64 -22.60
CA LEU A 284 -19.55 -16.50 -22.81
C LEU A 284 -18.84 -17.85 -22.88
N ILE A 285 -19.25 -18.85 -22.07
CA ILE A 285 -18.71 -20.21 -22.14
C ILE A 285 -19.08 -20.85 -23.47
N PHE A 286 -20.33 -20.71 -23.90
CA PHE A 286 -20.79 -21.22 -25.19
C PHE A 286 -19.97 -20.61 -26.36
N LEU A 287 -19.77 -19.28 -26.35
CA LEU A 287 -18.95 -18.61 -27.38
C LEU A 287 -17.49 -19.08 -27.33
N SER A 288 -16.94 -19.31 -26.14
CA SER A 288 -15.58 -19.86 -25.98
C SER A 288 -15.41 -21.22 -26.67
N MET A 289 -16.42 -22.07 -26.56
CA MET A 289 -16.41 -23.40 -27.19
C MET A 289 -16.70 -23.30 -28.70
N HIS A 290 -17.68 -22.49 -29.10
CA HIS A 290 -18.11 -22.35 -30.49
C HIS A 290 -17.08 -21.67 -31.40
N GLU A 291 -16.51 -20.54 -30.91
CA GLU A 291 -15.51 -19.79 -31.66
C GLU A 291 -14.07 -20.25 -31.35
N ARG A 292 -13.88 -21.18 -30.42
CA ARG A 292 -12.58 -21.68 -29.95
C ARG A 292 -11.64 -20.57 -29.46
N MET A 293 -12.17 -19.49 -28.95
CA MET A 293 -11.42 -18.33 -28.43
C MET A 293 -11.35 -18.36 -26.91
N ARG A 294 -10.16 -18.58 -26.37
CA ARG A 294 -9.93 -18.64 -24.89
C ARG A 294 -10.26 -17.33 -24.19
N ASN A 295 -10.24 -16.20 -24.87
CA ASN A 295 -10.54 -14.90 -24.28
C ASN A 295 -11.94 -14.85 -23.67
N TYR A 296 -12.94 -15.44 -24.30
CA TYR A 296 -14.30 -15.52 -23.74
C TYR A 296 -14.34 -16.29 -22.41
N PHE A 297 -13.56 -17.37 -22.30
CA PHE A 297 -13.45 -18.13 -21.07
C PHE A 297 -12.83 -17.29 -19.92
N TYR A 298 -11.77 -16.51 -20.22
CA TYR A 298 -11.18 -15.63 -19.21
C TYR A 298 -12.12 -14.52 -18.78
N ILE A 299 -12.94 -13.98 -19.68
CA ILE A 299 -13.96 -12.96 -19.36
C ILE A 299 -15.08 -13.59 -18.52
N ALA A 300 -15.49 -14.82 -18.83
CA ALA A 300 -16.44 -15.55 -18.00
C ALA A 300 -15.90 -15.81 -16.58
N LEU A 301 -14.63 -16.20 -16.47
CA LEU A 301 -13.94 -16.35 -15.18
C LEU A 301 -13.86 -15.04 -14.40
N PHE A 302 -13.60 -13.92 -15.08
CA PHE A 302 -13.64 -12.59 -14.47
C PHE A 302 -15.05 -12.26 -13.97
N ALA A 303 -16.10 -12.49 -14.75
CA ALA A 303 -17.47 -12.18 -14.35
C ALA A 303 -17.91 -12.99 -13.12
N ILE A 304 -17.67 -14.32 -13.11
CA ILE A 304 -18.01 -15.17 -11.95
C ILE A 304 -17.16 -14.81 -10.73
N GLY A 305 -15.87 -14.53 -10.93
CA GLY A 305 -14.98 -14.10 -9.86
C GLY A 305 -15.40 -12.76 -9.25
N SER A 306 -15.90 -11.83 -10.06
CA SER A 306 -16.42 -10.53 -9.61
C SER A 306 -17.70 -10.68 -8.79
N VAL A 307 -18.63 -11.55 -9.20
CA VAL A 307 -19.85 -11.85 -8.41
C VAL A 307 -19.46 -12.56 -7.10
N GLY A 308 -18.57 -13.55 -7.16
CA GLY A 308 -18.06 -14.25 -5.97
C GLY A 308 -17.34 -13.30 -5.01
N PHE A 309 -16.59 -12.31 -5.54
CA PHE A 309 -15.95 -11.29 -4.72
C PHE A 309 -16.97 -10.40 -4.01
N LEU A 310 -18.05 -9.97 -4.68
CA LEU A 310 -19.11 -9.17 -4.07
C LEU A 310 -19.69 -9.87 -2.84
N PHE A 311 -20.07 -11.15 -2.95
CA PHE A 311 -20.57 -11.92 -1.81
C PHE A 311 -19.53 -12.10 -0.71
N SER A 312 -18.28 -12.43 -1.10
CA SER A 312 -17.22 -12.66 -0.11
C SER A 312 -16.83 -11.35 0.59
N ALA A 313 -16.86 -10.22 -0.09
CA ALA A 313 -16.55 -8.92 0.48
C ALA A 313 -17.58 -8.51 1.55
N ASP A 314 -18.88 -8.67 1.26
CA ASP A 314 -19.94 -8.42 2.23
C ASP A 314 -19.83 -9.37 3.43
N TYR A 315 -19.64 -10.68 3.18
CA TYR A 315 -19.46 -11.67 4.26
C TYR A 315 -18.24 -11.35 5.14
N VAL A 316 -17.10 -11.02 4.54
CA VAL A 316 -15.87 -10.67 5.28
C VAL A 316 -16.09 -9.39 6.08
N PHE A 317 -16.71 -8.38 5.49
CA PHE A 317 -16.97 -7.12 6.18
C PHE A 317 -17.87 -7.30 7.41
N ASN A 318 -18.97 -8.06 7.29
CA ASN A 318 -19.95 -8.19 8.35
C ASN A 318 -19.62 -9.27 9.38
N ASN A 319 -18.90 -10.35 9.02
CA ASN A 319 -18.71 -11.52 9.87
C ASN A 319 -17.26 -11.82 10.27
N VAL A 320 -16.26 -11.30 9.54
CA VAL A 320 -14.85 -11.59 9.77
C VAL A 320 -14.11 -10.41 10.39
N LEU A 321 -14.42 -9.19 9.93
CA LEU A 321 -13.79 -7.98 10.47
C LEU A 321 -14.30 -7.69 11.88
N GLU A 322 -13.37 -7.34 12.77
CA GLU A 322 -13.71 -6.89 14.11
C GLU A 322 -14.47 -5.54 14.09
N PRO A 323 -15.37 -5.28 15.05
CA PRO A 323 -16.20 -4.07 15.06
C PRO A 323 -15.40 -2.77 14.91
N HIS A 324 -14.21 -2.68 15.53
CA HIS A 324 -13.36 -1.51 15.42
C HIS A 324 -12.76 -1.32 14.01
N GLN A 325 -12.56 -2.41 13.24
CA GLN A 325 -12.10 -2.35 11.85
C GLN A 325 -13.23 -1.93 10.90
N GLN A 326 -14.44 -2.45 11.15
CA GLN A 326 -15.64 -2.06 10.40
C GLN A 326 -15.91 -0.55 10.55
N ILE A 327 -15.86 -0.02 11.79
CA ILE A 327 -16.08 1.40 12.07
C ILE A 327 -15.07 2.27 11.30
N ARG A 328 -13.79 1.90 11.28
CA ARG A 328 -12.77 2.64 10.52
C ARG A 328 -13.07 2.72 9.03
N ILE A 329 -13.57 1.63 8.44
CA ILE A 329 -13.97 1.60 7.02
C ILE A 329 -15.21 2.46 6.80
N LYS A 330 -16.24 2.33 7.66
CA LYS A 330 -17.47 3.11 7.58
C LYS A 330 -17.22 4.62 7.68
N VAL A 331 -16.33 5.04 8.59
CA VAL A 331 -15.95 6.45 8.76
C VAL A 331 -15.30 6.99 7.48
N VAL A 332 -14.37 6.26 6.86
CA VAL A 332 -13.74 6.68 5.60
C VAL A 332 -14.74 6.76 4.45
N LEU A 333 -15.69 5.83 4.40
CA LEU A 333 -16.75 5.81 3.38
C LEU A 333 -17.84 6.87 3.66
N GLY A 334 -17.76 7.61 4.77
CA GLY A 334 -18.74 8.63 5.15
C GLY A 334 -20.11 8.05 5.52
N MET A 335 -20.14 6.82 6.03
CA MET A 335 -21.38 6.15 6.47
C MET A 335 -21.69 6.43 7.95
N GLU A 336 -20.65 6.67 8.74
CA GLU A 336 -20.76 6.98 10.17
C GLU A 336 -19.85 8.17 10.51
N GLU A 337 -20.35 9.10 11.30
CA GLU A 337 -19.58 10.19 11.89
C GLU A 337 -19.18 9.79 13.31
N ASP A 338 -18.07 9.10 13.46
CA ASP A 338 -17.52 8.77 14.77
C ASP A 338 -16.51 9.85 15.20
N LEU A 339 -17.03 10.93 15.74
CA LEU A 339 -16.24 12.08 16.20
C LEU A 339 -15.44 11.81 17.49
N ALA A 340 -15.77 10.76 18.23
CA ALA A 340 -15.14 10.43 19.52
C ALA A 340 -14.24 9.18 19.48
N GLY A 341 -14.40 8.31 18.46
CA GLY A 341 -13.67 7.05 18.33
C GLY A 341 -12.72 7.02 17.12
N ALA A 342 -12.97 6.11 16.18
CA ALA A 342 -12.08 5.86 15.04
C ALA A 342 -11.89 7.07 14.11
N GLY A 343 -12.89 7.94 13.98
CA GLY A 343 -12.84 9.17 13.20
C GLY A 343 -12.17 10.35 13.91
N TYR A 344 -12.02 10.28 15.23
CA TYR A 344 -11.44 11.36 16.03
C TYR A 344 -10.05 11.75 15.54
N ASN A 345 -9.16 10.78 15.35
CA ASN A 345 -7.79 11.03 14.93
C ASN A 345 -7.73 11.76 13.57
N VAL A 346 -8.56 11.33 12.62
CA VAL A 346 -8.63 11.92 11.28
C VAL A 346 -9.20 13.34 11.34
N ASN A 347 -10.26 13.55 12.12
CA ASN A 347 -10.87 14.87 12.31
C ASN A 347 -9.89 15.85 12.94
N GLN A 348 -9.23 15.46 14.03
CA GLN A 348 -8.23 16.30 14.69
C GLN A 348 -7.03 16.58 13.77
N SER A 349 -6.62 15.59 12.99
CA SER A 349 -5.58 15.78 11.97
C SER A 349 -5.97 16.83 10.93
N LYS A 350 -7.18 16.77 10.38
CA LYS A 350 -7.69 17.76 9.42
C LYS A 350 -7.79 19.17 10.03
N ILE A 351 -8.23 19.27 11.29
CA ILE A 351 -8.29 20.54 12.03
C ILE A 351 -6.88 21.10 12.20
N ALA A 352 -5.91 20.28 12.61
CA ALA A 352 -4.53 20.68 12.78
C ALA A 352 -3.95 21.23 11.46
N ILE A 353 -4.03 20.46 10.37
CA ILE A 353 -3.54 20.87 9.03
C ILE A 353 -4.23 22.16 8.58
N GLY A 354 -5.56 22.23 8.69
CA GLY A 354 -6.33 23.39 8.26
C GLY A 354 -5.98 24.66 9.08
N SER A 355 -5.62 24.49 10.35
CA SER A 355 -5.24 25.60 11.23
C SER A 355 -3.89 26.23 10.87
N GLY A 356 -3.01 25.53 10.12
CA GLY A 356 -1.72 26.05 9.69
C GLY A 356 -1.80 27.09 8.55
N GLY A 357 -2.87 27.09 7.77
CA GLY A 357 -3.00 28.03 6.64
C GLY A 357 -1.88 27.89 5.59
N LEU A 358 -1.48 28.99 4.95
CA LEU A 358 -0.43 28.96 3.91
C LEU A 358 0.99 28.84 4.48
N TRP A 359 1.30 29.58 5.55
CA TRP A 359 2.66 29.75 6.08
C TRP A 359 2.94 28.93 7.35
N GLY A 360 1.92 28.27 7.91
CA GLY A 360 2.02 27.60 9.20
C GLY A 360 1.96 28.58 10.39
N LYS A 361 1.88 28.00 11.58
CA LYS A 361 1.95 28.76 12.84
C LYS A 361 3.39 29.02 13.28
N GLY A 362 4.35 28.44 12.58
CA GLY A 362 5.77 28.47 12.91
C GLY A 362 6.21 27.29 13.76
N PHE A 363 7.49 26.96 13.67
CA PHE A 363 8.10 25.85 14.39
C PHE A 363 7.86 25.98 15.89
N LEU A 364 7.46 24.88 16.53
CA LEU A 364 7.07 24.80 17.95
C LEU A 364 5.87 25.70 18.34
N ASN A 365 5.08 26.20 17.41
CA ASN A 365 3.92 27.04 17.70
C ASN A 365 2.57 26.39 17.34
N GLY A 366 2.58 25.09 17.02
CA GLY A 366 1.37 24.32 16.79
C GLY A 366 0.50 24.27 18.06
N THR A 367 -0.77 24.63 17.97
CA THR A 367 -1.67 24.62 19.12
C THR A 367 -2.34 23.25 19.30
N GLN A 368 -2.78 22.63 18.21
CA GLN A 368 -3.43 21.32 18.25
C GLN A 368 -2.42 20.21 18.59
N THR A 369 -1.23 20.29 18.00
CA THR A 369 -0.14 19.33 18.24
C THR A 369 0.43 19.45 19.65
N LYS A 370 0.63 20.66 20.19
CA LYS A 370 1.10 20.87 21.57
C LYS A 370 0.11 20.36 22.63
N LEU A 371 -1.19 20.56 22.40
CA LEU A 371 -2.23 20.09 23.32
C LEU A 371 -2.51 18.59 23.16
N LYS A 372 -1.76 17.90 22.25
CA LYS A 372 -1.89 16.46 21.99
C LYS A 372 -3.31 16.01 21.65
N TYR A 373 -4.06 16.89 20.95
CA TYR A 373 -5.41 16.56 20.48
C TYR A 373 -5.39 15.51 19.37
N VAL A 374 -4.28 15.37 18.64
CA VAL A 374 -4.12 14.31 17.64
C VAL A 374 -3.38 13.13 18.28
N PRO A 375 -4.05 12.01 18.57
CA PRO A 375 -3.37 10.81 19.05
C PRO A 375 -2.35 10.31 18.02
N GLU A 376 -1.22 9.76 18.50
CA GLU A 376 -0.13 9.22 17.65
C GLU A 376 0.45 10.25 16.66
N GLN A 377 0.44 11.53 17.02
CA GLN A 377 0.95 12.62 16.17
C GLN A 377 2.46 12.54 15.89
N ASP A 378 3.23 11.90 16.74
CA ASP A 378 4.67 11.68 16.57
C ASP A 378 5.04 10.41 15.81
N THR A 379 4.04 9.59 15.48
CA THR A 379 4.21 8.34 14.76
C THR A 379 3.45 8.36 13.43
N ASP A 380 2.22 7.92 13.42
CA ASP A 380 1.45 7.66 12.19
C ASP A 380 0.81 8.92 11.61
N PHE A 381 0.53 9.93 12.47
CA PHE A 381 -0.06 11.21 12.08
C PHE A 381 0.93 12.37 12.04
N ILE A 382 2.24 12.08 11.94
CA ILE A 382 3.30 13.11 11.96
C ILE A 382 3.10 14.23 10.92
N PHE A 383 2.50 13.92 9.77
CA PHE A 383 2.23 14.91 8.73
C PHE A 383 1.26 16.01 9.17
N CYS A 384 0.42 15.79 10.19
CA CYS A 384 -0.45 16.85 10.73
C CYS A 384 0.37 17.94 11.44
N THR A 385 1.49 17.57 12.08
CA THR A 385 2.43 18.53 12.69
C THR A 385 3.09 19.39 11.60
N VAL A 386 3.52 18.78 10.50
CA VAL A 386 4.03 19.51 9.34
C VAL A 386 2.98 20.51 8.82
N GLY A 387 1.72 20.06 8.68
CA GLY A 387 0.63 20.92 8.21
C GLY A 387 0.30 22.07 9.14
N GLU A 388 0.36 21.87 10.45
CA GLU A 388 0.07 22.91 11.44
C GLU A 388 1.23 23.91 11.59
N GLU A 389 2.48 23.42 11.74
CA GLU A 389 3.64 24.28 12.02
C GLU A 389 4.18 24.98 10.78
N GLU A 390 4.28 24.25 9.64
CA GLU A 390 4.88 24.74 8.39
C GLU A 390 3.84 25.12 7.33
N GLY A 391 2.57 24.85 7.58
CA GLY A 391 1.45 25.19 6.71
C GLY A 391 1.44 24.44 5.37
N PHE A 392 0.72 25.03 4.42
CA PHE A 392 0.61 24.46 3.07
C PHE A 392 1.96 24.39 2.34
N ILE A 393 2.81 25.43 2.50
CA ILE A 393 4.12 25.49 1.82
C ILE A 393 5.04 24.39 2.32
N GLY A 394 5.13 24.18 3.64
CA GLY A 394 5.93 23.09 4.21
C GLY A 394 5.40 21.72 3.83
N SER A 395 4.08 21.52 3.89
CA SER A 395 3.42 20.30 3.44
C SER A 395 3.71 20.00 1.96
N ALA A 396 3.59 20.99 1.09
CA ALA A 396 3.91 20.87 -0.32
C ALA A 396 5.40 20.56 -0.54
N ALA A 397 6.31 21.19 0.19
CA ALA A 397 7.75 20.92 0.10
C ALA A 397 8.07 19.46 0.45
N VAL A 398 7.48 18.90 1.52
CA VAL A 398 7.63 17.49 1.89
C VAL A 398 7.11 16.58 0.78
N LEU A 399 5.93 16.84 0.22
CA LEU A 399 5.37 16.05 -0.87
C LEU A 399 6.23 16.14 -2.15
N PHE A 400 6.79 17.31 -2.47
CA PHE A 400 7.73 17.46 -3.58
C PHE A 400 9.04 16.70 -3.36
N LEU A 401 9.57 16.68 -2.14
CA LEU A 401 10.75 15.87 -1.81
C LEU A 401 10.48 14.37 -1.97
N PHE A 402 9.35 13.87 -1.49
CA PHE A 402 8.97 12.48 -1.69
C PHE A 402 8.72 12.15 -3.17
N THR A 403 8.04 13.02 -3.89
CA THR A 403 7.84 12.87 -5.35
C THR A 403 9.18 12.86 -6.08
N GLY A 404 10.08 13.74 -5.71
CA GLY A 404 11.46 13.78 -6.22
C GLY A 404 12.23 12.49 -5.94
N LEU A 405 12.10 11.93 -4.71
CA LEU A 405 12.68 10.64 -4.35
C LEU A 405 12.12 9.51 -5.22
N ILE A 406 10.81 9.43 -5.38
CA ILE A 406 10.14 8.40 -6.18
C ILE A 406 10.57 8.49 -7.65
N LEU A 407 10.53 9.69 -8.24
CA LEU A 407 10.97 9.90 -9.62
C LEU A 407 12.46 9.54 -9.79
N ARG A 408 13.28 9.89 -8.82
CA ARG A 408 14.71 9.53 -8.85
C ARG A 408 14.91 8.03 -8.76
N LEU A 409 14.18 7.34 -7.88
CA LEU A 409 14.23 5.87 -7.77
C LEU A 409 13.81 5.19 -9.08
N ILE A 410 12.81 5.73 -9.82
CA ILE A 410 12.44 5.24 -11.15
C ILE A 410 13.63 5.33 -12.10
N VAL A 411 14.26 6.51 -12.19
CA VAL A 411 15.43 6.73 -13.08
C VAL A 411 16.57 5.79 -12.70
N VAL A 412 16.85 5.62 -11.41
CA VAL A 412 17.90 4.73 -10.92
C VAL A 412 17.56 3.26 -11.20
N ALA A 413 16.29 2.84 -11.08
CA ALA A 413 15.85 1.48 -11.35
C ALA A 413 15.90 1.15 -12.87
N GLU A 414 15.49 2.09 -13.73
CA GLU A 414 15.51 1.88 -15.19
C GLU A 414 16.93 1.82 -15.77
N ARG A 415 17.90 2.50 -15.17
CA ARG A 415 19.29 2.45 -15.64
C ARG A 415 20.03 1.14 -15.27
N GLN A 416 19.41 0.23 -14.51
CA GLN A 416 20.05 -1.02 -14.08
C GLN A 416 20.23 -2.00 -15.24
N HIS A 417 21.43 -2.55 -15.37
CA HIS A 417 21.74 -3.55 -16.41
C HIS A 417 21.27 -4.96 -16.02
N THR A 418 21.26 -5.29 -14.73
CA THR A 418 20.85 -6.62 -14.24
C THR A 418 19.40 -6.61 -13.80
N ARG A 419 18.69 -7.72 -14.06
CA ARG A 419 17.33 -7.90 -13.61
C ARG A 419 17.21 -7.88 -12.08
N PHE A 420 18.21 -8.46 -11.38
CA PHE A 420 18.30 -8.41 -9.92
C PHE A 420 18.23 -6.97 -9.39
N ALA A 421 19.10 -6.10 -9.89
CA ALA A 421 19.14 -4.70 -9.45
C ALA A 421 17.86 -3.93 -9.78
N ARG A 422 17.27 -4.18 -10.96
CA ARG A 422 16.04 -3.55 -11.40
C ARG A 422 14.84 -3.99 -10.55
N VAL A 423 14.66 -5.29 -10.32
CA VAL A 423 13.58 -5.83 -9.49
C VAL A 423 13.67 -5.31 -8.05
N TYR A 424 14.89 -5.30 -7.48
CA TYR A 424 15.10 -4.74 -6.15
C TYR A 424 14.77 -3.25 -6.10
N GLY A 425 15.22 -2.46 -7.08
CA GLY A 425 14.93 -1.03 -7.18
C GLY A 425 13.44 -0.73 -7.28
N TYR A 426 12.71 -1.47 -8.13
CA TYR A 426 11.24 -1.33 -8.21
C TYR A 426 10.52 -1.81 -6.95
N SER A 427 11.05 -2.79 -6.23
CA SER A 427 10.53 -3.20 -4.93
C SER A 427 10.64 -2.08 -3.90
N VAL A 428 11.82 -1.44 -3.81
CA VAL A 428 12.06 -0.28 -2.94
C VAL A 428 11.11 0.86 -3.30
N LEU A 429 11.07 1.24 -4.59
CA LEU A 429 10.16 2.27 -5.10
C LEU A 429 8.71 2.00 -4.70
N SER A 430 8.23 0.78 -4.92
CA SER A 430 6.85 0.38 -4.64
C SER A 430 6.50 0.49 -3.17
N ILE A 431 7.41 0.10 -2.27
CA ILE A 431 7.25 0.22 -0.83
C ILE A 431 7.16 1.70 -0.43
N PHE A 432 8.07 2.55 -0.91
CA PHE A 432 8.04 4.00 -0.61
C PHE A 432 6.76 4.66 -1.12
N LEU A 433 6.36 4.36 -2.36
CA LEU A 433 5.14 4.89 -2.96
C LEU A 433 3.90 4.50 -2.14
N PHE A 434 3.81 3.23 -1.74
CA PHE A 434 2.68 2.72 -0.97
C PHE A 434 2.59 3.39 0.41
N HIS A 435 3.73 3.49 1.13
CA HIS A 435 3.78 4.18 2.42
C HIS A 435 3.35 5.63 2.31
N LEU A 436 3.88 6.36 1.31
CA LEU A 436 3.51 7.77 1.07
C LEU A 436 2.01 7.90 0.81
N PHE A 437 1.47 7.11 -0.14
CA PHE A 437 0.07 7.20 -0.54
C PHE A 437 -0.88 6.89 0.61
N ILE A 438 -0.63 5.79 1.34
CA ILE A 438 -1.51 5.38 2.45
C ILE A 438 -1.39 6.34 3.64
N ASN A 439 -0.18 6.78 4.02
CA ASN A 439 -0.03 7.69 5.16
C ASN A 439 -0.68 9.05 4.90
N ILE A 440 -0.40 9.69 3.77
CA ILE A 440 -1.02 10.96 3.41
C ILE A 440 -2.55 10.79 3.25
N GLY A 441 -2.98 9.71 2.61
CA GLY A 441 -4.41 9.39 2.48
C GLY A 441 -5.10 9.23 3.84
N MET A 442 -4.45 8.58 4.81
CA MET A 442 -4.93 8.38 6.17
C MET A 442 -5.08 9.72 6.92
N VAL A 443 -4.05 10.56 6.86
CA VAL A 443 -4.04 11.87 7.53
C VAL A 443 -5.11 12.81 6.95
N LEU A 444 -5.36 12.74 5.64
CA LEU A 444 -6.40 13.50 4.95
C LEU A 444 -7.79 12.84 5.01
N GLY A 445 -7.90 11.61 5.53
CA GLY A 445 -9.16 10.86 5.61
C GLY A 445 -9.63 10.27 4.29
N LEU A 446 -8.72 10.04 3.34
CA LEU A 446 -9.00 9.37 2.06
C LEU A 446 -8.82 7.85 2.13
N THR A 447 -8.07 7.37 3.14
CA THR A 447 -7.86 5.95 3.42
C THR A 447 -8.12 5.67 4.90
N PRO A 448 -8.49 4.42 5.26
CA PRO A 448 -8.72 4.08 6.67
C PRO A 448 -7.44 4.21 7.50
N VAL A 449 -7.61 4.46 8.80
CA VAL A 449 -6.50 4.54 9.76
C VAL A 449 -5.97 3.14 10.01
N ILE A 450 -4.80 2.83 9.41
CA ILE A 450 -4.22 1.48 9.43
C ILE A 450 -2.90 1.45 10.21
N GLY A 451 -2.32 2.63 10.54
CA GLY A 451 -1.05 2.72 11.26
C GLY A 451 0.18 2.48 10.37
N ILE A 452 0.15 2.93 9.11
CA ILE A 452 1.30 2.86 8.20
C ILE A 452 2.09 4.18 8.29
N PRO A 453 3.37 4.14 8.71
CA PRO A 453 4.15 5.35 8.94
C PRO A 453 4.61 6.03 7.64
N LEU A 454 4.79 7.35 7.70
CA LEU A 454 5.49 8.12 6.67
C LEU A 454 6.99 7.80 6.74
N PRO A 455 7.64 7.36 5.63
CA PRO A 455 9.07 7.06 5.63
C PRO A 455 9.92 8.23 6.15
N PHE A 456 10.90 7.94 7.02
CA PHE A 456 11.84 8.90 7.62
C PHE A 456 11.27 9.93 8.60
N PHE A 457 9.94 10.09 8.68
CA PHE A 457 9.30 11.08 9.55
C PHE A 457 8.86 10.50 10.90
N ARG A 458 8.45 9.24 10.95
CA ARG A 458 7.97 8.59 12.18
C ARG A 458 9.04 8.59 13.27
N TYR A 459 8.64 8.90 14.51
CA TYR A 459 9.45 8.61 15.68
C TYR A 459 9.68 7.10 15.84
N GLY A 460 10.95 6.67 15.94
CA GLY A 460 11.33 5.29 16.21
C GLY A 460 12.46 4.77 15.30
N GLY A 461 13.38 4.01 15.91
CA GLY A 461 14.57 3.47 15.24
C GLY A 461 14.25 2.42 14.17
N SER A 462 13.36 1.46 14.46
CA SER A 462 13.11 0.31 13.58
C SER A 462 12.62 0.71 12.19
N SER A 463 11.68 1.65 12.11
CA SER A 463 11.14 2.15 10.84
C SER A 463 12.22 2.92 10.06
N LEU A 464 12.93 3.84 10.74
CA LEU A 464 14.00 4.62 10.11
C LEU A 464 15.10 3.71 9.55
N TRP A 465 15.53 2.70 10.32
CA TRP A 465 16.55 1.74 9.90
C TRP A 465 16.04 0.87 8.74
N GLY A 466 14.80 0.39 8.80
CA GLY A 466 14.20 -0.41 7.71
C GLY A 466 14.20 0.33 6.37
N PHE A 467 13.77 1.59 6.34
CA PHE A 467 13.79 2.42 5.13
C PHE A 467 15.21 2.79 4.70
N THR A 468 16.12 3.02 5.65
CA THR A 468 17.53 3.28 5.34
C THR A 468 18.18 2.06 4.71
N ILE A 469 17.95 0.85 5.23
CA ILE A 469 18.46 -0.38 4.64
C ILE A 469 17.93 -0.56 3.21
N LEU A 470 16.62 -0.43 3.01
CA LEU A 470 16.01 -0.53 1.69
C LEU A 470 16.70 0.40 0.68
N LEU A 471 16.89 1.66 1.04
CA LEU A 471 17.45 2.67 0.15
C LEU A 471 18.96 2.47 -0.08
N PHE A 472 19.74 2.29 0.97
CA PHE A 472 21.20 2.23 0.86
C PHE A 472 21.69 0.90 0.22
N VAL A 473 20.99 -0.20 0.43
CA VAL A 473 21.25 -1.44 -0.32
C VAL A 473 21.01 -1.23 -1.81
N PHE A 474 19.94 -0.51 -2.19
CA PHE A 474 19.71 -0.17 -3.60
C PHE A 474 20.79 0.74 -4.17
N LEU A 475 21.18 1.78 -3.44
CA LEU A 475 22.28 2.68 -3.85
C LEU A 475 23.60 1.93 -4.00
N ARG A 476 23.86 0.96 -3.13
CA ARG A 476 25.08 0.12 -3.23
C ARG A 476 25.07 -0.78 -4.47
N ILE A 477 23.93 -1.41 -4.76
CA ILE A 477 23.73 -2.23 -5.96
C ILE A 477 23.91 -1.35 -7.22
N ASP A 478 23.36 -0.15 -7.23
CA ASP A 478 23.50 0.82 -8.32
C ASP A 478 24.95 1.26 -8.54
N ALA A 479 25.66 1.56 -7.45
CA ALA A 479 27.09 1.93 -7.53
C ALA A 479 27.98 0.81 -8.09
N GLY A 480 27.57 -0.45 -7.96
CA GLY A 480 28.26 -1.62 -8.52
C GLY A 480 28.02 -1.88 -10.01
N ARG A 481 27.09 -1.17 -10.66
CA ARG A 481 26.68 -1.44 -12.05
C ARG A 481 27.81 -1.35 -13.08
N GLY A 482 28.78 -0.47 -12.88
CA GLY A 482 29.92 -0.30 -13.79
C GLY A 482 30.98 -1.40 -13.71
N LYS A 483 30.85 -2.32 -12.73
CA LYS A 483 31.78 -3.44 -12.51
C LYS A 483 31.24 -4.80 -13.01
N ARG A 484 30.05 -4.82 -13.60
CA ARG A 484 29.36 -6.04 -14.10
C ARG A 484 29.34 -6.10 -15.63
#